data_9f7373164f57c9a2d4ce5c2dda663578
#
_entry.id   9f7373164f57c9a2d4ce5c2dda663578
#
_cell.length_a   1.000
_cell.length_b   1.000
_cell.length_c   1.000
_cell.angle_alpha   90.00
_cell.angle_beta   90.00
_cell.angle_gamma   90.00
#
_symmetry.space_group_name_H-M   'P 1'
#
loop_
_entity.id
_entity.type
_entity.pdbx_description
1 polymer ?
#
loop_
_entity_poly.entity_id
_entity_poly.type
_entity_poly.pdbx_seq_one_letter_code
_entity_poly.pdbx_strand_id
1 'polypeptide(L)'
;LITQVKTREIDGYSGVQIGFGKRKQNRTNKSLAGHFSRAGVESMSILKEFRVAEDTSNPDLLKEGQSVPPSIFQEGQLVDITGVTKGKGFQGAIKRHGFSSQRTTHGNSISHRAPGSIGMCQDPGRFFKGKRMAGHMGSQRVTTQNLTLVRIDEEKEFPINDNEEVNS
;
A
#
# COMPACT_ATOMS: atom_id res chain seq x y z
N LEU A 1 13.08 -6.64 -9.56
CA LEU A 1 14.10 -7.68 -9.47
C LEU A 1 13.78 -8.66 -8.35
N ILE A 2 14.08 -9.95 -8.55
CA ILE A 2 13.92 -10.98 -7.52
C ILE A 2 15.11 -10.90 -6.57
N THR A 3 14.83 -10.72 -5.28
CA THR A 3 15.86 -10.58 -4.24
C THR A 3 16.06 -11.85 -3.42
N GLN A 4 15.05 -12.71 -3.34
CA GLN A 4 15.14 -14.00 -2.66
C GLN A 4 14.05 -14.94 -3.17
N VAL A 5 14.40 -16.20 -3.32
CA VAL A 5 13.44 -17.29 -3.57
C VAL A 5 13.39 -18.16 -2.32
N LYS A 6 12.19 -18.35 -1.79
CA LYS A 6 11.94 -19.18 -0.61
C LYS A 6 11.38 -20.53 -1.01
N THR A 7 11.93 -21.58 -0.41
CA THR A 7 11.56 -22.96 -0.69
C THR A 7 10.93 -23.59 0.56
N ARG A 8 10.05 -24.55 0.34
CA ARG A 8 9.36 -25.24 1.44
C ARG A 8 10.33 -26.01 2.37
N GLU A 9 11.44 -26.50 1.81
CA GLU A 9 12.42 -27.27 2.57
C GLU A 9 13.15 -26.42 3.61
N ILE A 10 13.47 -25.17 3.27
CA ILE A 10 14.27 -24.27 4.13
C ILE A 10 13.37 -23.33 4.93
N ASP A 11 12.35 -22.73 4.26
CA ASP A 11 11.52 -21.65 4.83
C ASP A 11 10.14 -22.14 5.30
N GLY A 12 9.77 -23.40 5.01
CA GLY A 12 8.47 -23.98 5.33
C GLY A 12 7.33 -23.60 4.39
N TYR A 13 7.59 -22.76 3.39
CA TYR A 13 6.64 -22.36 2.35
C TYR A 13 7.36 -21.89 1.08
N SER A 14 6.65 -21.92 -0.05
CA SER A 14 7.16 -21.41 -1.32
C SER A 14 6.78 -19.95 -1.50
N GLY A 15 7.75 -19.09 -1.85
CA GLY A 15 7.54 -17.67 -2.03
C GLY A 15 8.69 -16.99 -2.77
N VAL A 16 8.37 -15.84 -3.36
CA VAL A 16 9.33 -15.00 -4.08
C VAL A 16 9.30 -13.59 -3.48
N GLN A 17 10.47 -13.11 -3.12
CA GLN A 17 10.64 -11.73 -2.69
C GLN A 17 11.09 -10.89 -3.87
N ILE A 18 10.34 -9.82 -4.14
CA ILE A 18 10.61 -8.88 -5.22
C ILE A 18 11.00 -7.53 -4.62
N GLY A 19 12.10 -6.98 -5.13
CA GLY A 19 12.57 -5.63 -4.83
C GLY A 19 12.20 -4.66 -5.94
N PHE A 20 11.84 -3.43 -5.54
CA PHE A 20 11.50 -2.34 -6.45
C PHE A 20 12.05 -1.01 -5.96
N GLY A 21 12.37 -0.13 -6.92
CA GLY A 21 12.88 1.22 -6.69
C GLY A 21 14.33 1.26 -6.19
N LYS A 22 15.14 2.12 -6.75
CA LYS A 22 16.53 2.30 -6.34
C LYS A 22 16.61 3.02 -4.99
N ARG A 23 17.56 2.65 -4.15
CA ARG A 23 17.86 3.30 -2.88
C ARG A 23 19.33 3.63 -2.82
N LYS A 24 19.67 4.85 -2.38
CA LYS A 24 21.07 5.26 -2.20
C LYS A 24 21.75 4.33 -1.18
N GLN A 25 22.93 3.86 -1.51
CA GLN A 25 23.67 2.86 -0.71
C GLN A 25 23.99 3.37 0.70
N ASN A 26 24.25 4.67 0.86
CA ASN A 26 24.49 5.33 2.16
C ASN A 26 23.23 5.36 3.08
N ARG A 27 22.03 5.12 2.54
CA ARG A 27 20.77 5.02 3.29
C ARG A 27 20.34 3.57 3.56
N THR A 28 21.16 2.61 3.18
CA THR A 28 20.89 1.18 3.37
C THR A 28 21.66 0.69 4.58
N ASN A 29 21.02 0.04 5.52
CA ASN A 29 21.68 -0.54 6.68
C ASN A 29 22.50 -1.79 6.26
N LYS A 30 23.47 -2.18 7.10
CA LYS A 30 24.40 -3.29 6.81
C LYS A 30 23.65 -4.62 6.55
N SER A 31 22.56 -4.89 7.28
CA SER A 31 21.78 -6.11 7.14
C SER A 31 21.12 -6.20 5.76
N LEU A 32 20.47 -5.11 5.31
CA LEU A 32 19.86 -5.05 3.97
C LEU A 32 20.94 -5.03 2.87
N ALA A 33 22.07 -4.35 3.09
CA ALA A 33 23.16 -4.37 2.12
C ALA A 33 23.69 -5.79 1.91
N GLY A 34 23.86 -6.59 2.97
CA GLY A 34 24.24 -7.99 2.88
C GLY A 34 23.19 -8.83 2.15
N HIS A 35 21.90 -8.57 2.40
CA HIS A 35 20.81 -9.26 1.72
C HIS A 35 20.82 -9.00 0.20
N PHE A 36 20.95 -7.75 -0.24
CA PHE A 36 21.05 -7.41 -1.66
C PHE A 36 22.33 -7.92 -2.31
N SER A 37 23.45 -7.87 -1.59
CA SER A 37 24.73 -8.39 -2.08
C SER A 37 24.67 -9.90 -2.33
N ARG A 38 23.95 -10.66 -1.49
CA ARG A 38 23.75 -12.10 -1.69
C ARG A 38 22.99 -12.39 -2.99
N ALA A 39 21.98 -11.58 -3.30
CA ALA A 39 21.20 -11.71 -4.54
C ALA A 39 21.88 -11.10 -5.77
N GLY A 40 23.05 -10.43 -5.60
CA GLY A 40 23.76 -9.75 -6.68
C GLY A 40 23.03 -8.53 -7.25
N VAL A 41 22.17 -7.88 -6.45
CA VAL A 41 21.33 -6.75 -6.88
C VAL A 41 21.69 -5.46 -6.13
N GLU A 42 21.37 -4.32 -6.75
CA GLU A 42 21.52 -3.01 -6.11
C GLU A 42 20.51 -2.83 -4.95
N SER A 43 20.81 -1.90 -4.05
CA SER A 43 19.93 -1.56 -2.94
C SER A 43 18.58 -1.04 -3.42
N MET A 44 17.49 -1.61 -2.90
CA MET A 44 16.12 -1.28 -3.29
C MET A 44 15.33 -0.64 -2.16
N SER A 45 14.34 0.19 -2.54
CA SER A 45 13.51 0.93 -1.59
C SER A 45 12.41 0.09 -0.96
N ILE A 46 11.80 -0.79 -1.74
CA ILE A 46 10.63 -1.59 -1.34
C ILE A 46 10.94 -3.05 -1.59
N LEU A 47 10.67 -3.87 -0.57
CA LEU A 47 10.69 -5.31 -0.67
C LEU A 47 9.27 -5.84 -0.41
N LYS A 48 8.80 -6.72 -1.26
CA LYS A 48 7.51 -7.41 -1.13
C LYS A 48 7.68 -8.88 -1.41
N GLU A 49 7.00 -9.68 -0.61
CA GLU A 49 6.98 -11.12 -0.75
C GLU A 49 5.62 -11.58 -1.26
N PHE A 50 5.65 -12.49 -2.22
CA PHE A 50 4.49 -13.13 -2.80
C PHE A 50 4.61 -14.63 -2.59
N ARG A 51 3.57 -15.24 -2.05
CA ARG A 51 3.48 -16.69 -1.97
C ARG A 51 3.16 -17.25 -3.35
N VAL A 52 3.86 -18.31 -3.71
CA VAL A 52 3.66 -19.02 -4.98
C VAL A 52 2.96 -20.34 -4.66
N ALA A 53 1.94 -20.67 -5.46
CA ALA A 53 1.27 -21.96 -5.34
C ALA A 53 2.25 -23.10 -5.69
N GLU A 54 2.13 -24.22 -5.02
CA GLU A 54 3.03 -25.37 -5.19
C GLU A 54 2.95 -25.98 -6.60
N ASP A 55 1.84 -25.78 -7.30
CA ASP A 55 1.59 -26.26 -8.66
C ASP A 55 2.32 -25.45 -9.75
N THR A 56 2.98 -24.36 -9.39
CA THR A 56 3.76 -23.57 -10.35
C THR A 56 5.07 -24.31 -10.63
N SER A 57 5.02 -25.22 -11.59
CA SER A 57 5.94 -26.32 -11.86
C SER A 57 7.31 -25.94 -12.38
N ASN A 58 7.75 -24.68 -12.29
CA ASN A 58 9.08 -24.28 -12.77
C ASN A 58 9.81 -23.40 -11.77
N PRO A 59 10.45 -23.97 -10.72
CA PRO A 59 11.32 -23.21 -9.83
C PRO A 59 12.53 -22.61 -10.58
N ASP A 60 12.89 -23.16 -11.75
CA ASP A 60 13.99 -22.67 -12.59
C ASP A 60 13.71 -21.31 -13.26
N LEU A 61 12.46 -20.88 -13.34
CA LEU A 61 12.09 -19.56 -13.90
C LEU A 61 12.27 -18.42 -12.89
N LEU A 62 12.45 -18.72 -11.62
CA LEU A 62 12.53 -17.73 -10.54
C LEU A 62 13.93 -17.77 -9.92
N LYS A 63 14.89 -17.10 -10.53
CA LYS A 63 16.27 -16.99 -10.01
C LYS A 63 16.48 -15.63 -9.34
N GLU A 64 17.25 -15.65 -8.24
CA GLU A 64 17.70 -14.42 -7.58
C GLU A 64 18.47 -13.55 -8.59
N GLY A 65 18.23 -12.25 -8.57
CA GLY A 65 18.81 -11.29 -9.51
C GLY A 65 18.05 -11.13 -10.83
N GLN A 66 17.07 -11.97 -11.13
CA GLN A 66 16.29 -11.88 -12.35
C GLN A 66 15.25 -10.74 -12.30
N SER A 67 15.05 -10.06 -13.43
CA SER A 67 13.96 -9.08 -13.60
C SER A 67 12.65 -9.80 -13.87
N VAL A 68 11.57 -9.32 -13.23
CA VAL A 68 10.20 -9.76 -13.52
C VAL A 68 9.61 -8.78 -14.53
N PRO A 69 9.43 -9.19 -15.80
CA PRO A 69 8.90 -8.30 -16.80
C PRO A 69 7.38 -8.07 -16.63
N PRO A 70 6.84 -6.94 -17.11
CA PRO A 70 5.40 -6.70 -17.09
C PRO A 70 4.58 -7.71 -17.91
N SER A 71 5.21 -8.35 -18.90
CA SER A 71 4.59 -9.37 -19.77
C SER A 71 4.12 -10.64 -19.04
N ILE A 72 4.41 -10.76 -17.74
CA ILE A 72 3.83 -11.82 -16.89
C ILE A 72 2.31 -11.66 -16.74
N PHE A 73 1.81 -10.46 -16.89
CA PHE A 73 0.38 -10.16 -16.83
C PHE A 73 -0.25 -10.30 -18.22
N GLN A 74 -1.54 -10.58 -18.26
CA GLN A 74 -2.32 -10.67 -19.51
C GLN A 74 -3.41 -9.61 -19.51
N GLU A 75 -3.68 -9.03 -20.67
CA GLU A 75 -4.81 -8.11 -20.84
C GLU A 75 -6.13 -8.84 -20.57
N GLY A 76 -7.06 -8.18 -19.90
CA GLY A 76 -8.30 -8.78 -19.42
C GLY A 76 -8.19 -9.56 -18.11
N GLN A 77 -7.00 -9.78 -17.56
CA GLN A 77 -6.80 -10.44 -16.28
C GLN A 77 -7.34 -9.59 -15.12
N LEU A 78 -7.92 -10.25 -14.11
CA LEU A 78 -8.32 -9.60 -12.86
C LEU A 78 -7.12 -9.53 -11.91
N VAL A 79 -6.86 -8.34 -11.39
CA VAL A 79 -5.74 -8.09 -10.48
C VAL A 79 -6.19 -7.37 -9.21
N ASP A 80 -5.50 -7.63 -8.12
CA ASP A 80 -5.68 -6.95 -6.85
C ASP A 80 -4.56 -5.91 -6.67
N ILE A 81 -4.95 -4.64 -6.50
CA ILE A 81 -4.00 -3.53 -6.38
C ILE A 81 -3.96 -3.04 -4.94
N THR A 82 -2.79 -3.13 -4.32
CA THR A 82 -2.54 -2.59 -2.99
C THR A 82 -1.68 -1.34 -3.07
N GLY A 83 -2.18 -0.24 -2.53
CA GLY A 83 -1.47 1.04 -2.53
C GLY A 83 -1.71 1.83 -1.25
N VAL A 84 -1.02 2.96 -1.12
CA VAL A 84 -1.25 3.93 -0.06
C VAL A 84 -2.10 5.06 -0.61
N THR A 85 -3.24 5.31 0.03
CA THR A 85 -4.17 6.35 -0.39
C THR A 85 -3.58 7.74 -0.18
N LYS A 86 -3.97 8.70 -1.03
CA LYS A 86 -3.56 10.10 -0.89
C LYS A 86 -3.95 10.63 0.49
N GLY A 87 -3.00 11.24 1.19
CA GLY A 87 -3.24 11.88 2.48
C GLY A 87 -4.21 13.06 2.37
N LYS A 88 -5.15 13.17 3.30
CA LYS A 88 -6.14 14.25 3.38
C LYS A 88 -6.02 15.04 4.68
N GLY A 89 -5.03 14.72 5.52
CA GLY A 89 -4.81 15.35 6.81
C GLY A 89 -5.94 15.07 7.81
N PHE A 90 -6.12 15.95 8.78
CA PHE A 90 -7.21 15.84 9.75
C PHE A 90 -8.53 16.29 9.11
N GLN A 91 -9.55 15.44 9.16
CA GLN A 91 -10.87 15.71 8.56
C GLN A 91 -11.99 15.56 9.57
N GLY A 92 -13.03 16.40 9.41
CA GLY A 92 -14.26 16.32 10.20
C GLY A 92 -15.10 15.08 9.83
N ALA A 93 -16.09 14.77 10.67
CA ALA A 93 -16.95 13.60 10.52
C ALA A 93 -17.72 13.58 9.19
N ILE A 94 -18.08 14.73 8.63
CA ILE A 94 -18.77 14.83 7.34
C ILE A 94 -17.92 14.24 6.22
N LYS A 95 -16.69 14.73 6.04
CA LYS A 95 -15.80 14.26 4.96
C LYS A 95 -15.26 12.87 5.22
N ARG A 96 -14.92 12.56 6.48
CA ARG A 96 -14.29 11.30 6.85
C ARG A 96 -15.25 10.12 6.83
N HIS A 97 -16.51 10.33 7.23
CA HIS A 97 -17.47 9.25 7.44
C HIS A 97 -18.82 9.46 6.73
N GLY A 98 -18.97 10.54 5.94
CA GLY A 98 -20.20 10.80 5.20
C GLY A 98 -21.37 11.25 6.09
N PHE A 99 -21.11 11.88 7.23
CA PHE A 99 -22.17 12.41 8.10
C PHE A 99 -22.90 13.57 7.42
N SER A 100 -24.21 13.66 7.64
CA SER A 100 -24.99 14.81 7.22
C SER A 100 -24.63 16.04 8.05
N SER A 101 -24.65 17.20 7.42
CA SER A 101 -24.54 18.48 8.14
C SER A 101 -25.85 18.76 8.90
N GLN A 102 -25.76 19.53 9.95
CA GLN A 102 -26.94 20.05 10.62
C GLN A 102 -27.53 21.22 9.83
N ARG A 103 -28.72 21.67 10.23
CA ARG A 103 -29.42 22.79 9.58
C ARG A 103 -28.56 24.06 9.57
N THR A 104 -28.60 24.80 8.48
CA THR A 104 -27.85 26.06 8.32
C THR A 104 -28.56 27.23 8.95
N THR A 105 -29.92 27.17 9.09
CA THR A 105 -30.80 28.19 9.59
C THR A 105 -31.77 27.62 10.63
N HIS A 106 -32.88 28.31 10.91
CA HIS A 106 -33.94 27.91 11.86
C HIS A 106 -33.42 27.71 13.30
N GLY A 107 -32.68 28.74 13.80
CA GLY A 107 -32.21 28.76 15.18
C GLY A 107 -30.97 27.91 15.47
N ASN A 108 -30.42 27.21 14.47
CA ASN A 108 -29.16 26.51 14.67
C ASN A 108 -27.98 27.50 14.69
N SER A 109 -27.29 27.59 15.82
CA SER A 109 -26.16 28.48 16.04
C SER A 109 -24.88 27.65 16.19
N ILE A 110 -23.81 28.00 15.43
CA ILE A 110 -22.44 27.49 15.56
C ILE A 110 -22.26 26.00 15.23
N SER A 111 -23.28 25.15 15.39
CA SER A 111 -23.15 23.66 15.34
C SER A 111 -23.41 23.04 13.97
N HIS A 112 -23.21 23.76 12.86
CA HIS A 112 -23.57 23.31 11.49
C HIS A 112 -22.82 22.05 11.05
N ARG A 113 -21.60 21.87 11.49
CA ARG A 113 -20.73 20.74 11.07
C ARG A 113 -20.39 19.78 12.22
N ALA A 114 -21.06 19.92 13.35
CA ALA A 114 -20.84 19.05 14.50
C ALA A 114 -21.35 17.61 14.24
N PRO A 115 -20.71 16.58 14.80
CA PRO A 115 -21.09 15.19 14.60
C PRO A 115 -22.43 14.80 15.24
N GLY A 116 -22.98 15.64 16.12
CA GLY A 116 -24.17 15.36 16.93
C GLY A 116 -23.84 14.57 18.21
N SER A 117 -24.79 13.83 18.73
CA SER A 117 -24.60 13.02 19.93
C SER A 117 -23.56 11.92 19.70
N ILE A 118 -22.67 11.74 20.68
CA ILE A 118 -21.62 10.73 20.63
C ILE A 118 -21.92 9.53 21.54
N GLY A 119 -22.93 9.63 22.40
CA GLY A 119 -23.29 8.55 23.33
C GLY A 119 -24.61 8.81 24.03
N MET A 120 -24.93 7.94 24.97
CA MET A 120 -26.08 8.03 25.87
C MET A 120 -25.69 8.71 27.19
N CYS A 121 -26.65 8.88 28.10
CA CYS A 121 -26.47 9.56 29.36
C CYS A 121 -25.63 8.77 30.40
N GLN A 122 -26.16 8.67 31.61
CA GLN A 122 -25.48 8.04 32.77
C GLN A 122 -25.13 6.57 32.53
N ASP A 123 -25.99 5.84 31.83
CA ASP A 123 -25.73 4.46 31.45
C ASP A 123 -25.64 4.36 29.89
N PRO A 124 -24.50 3.95 29.33
CA PRO A 124 -23.29 3.33 29.91
C PRO A 124 -22.23 4.33 30.44
N GLY A 125 -22.48 5.63 30.49
CA GLY A 125 -21.55 6.67 30.97
C GLY A 125 -20.30 6.86 30.10
N ARG A 126 -20.27 6.26 28.93
CA ARG A 126 -19.15 6.33 27.95
C ARG A 126 -19.68 6.22 26.53
N PHE A 127 -18.88 6.62 25.56
CA PHE A 127 -19.12 6.29 24.16
C PHE A 127 -18.45 4.95 23.78
N PHE A 128 -19.07 4.24 22.86
CA PHE A 128 -18.56 2.91 22.46
C PHE A 128 -17.30 3.02 21.61
N LYS A 129 -16.43 2.03 21.71
CA LYS A 129 -15.26 1.88 20.83
C LYS A 129 -15.73 1.80 19.37
N GLY A 130 -14.94 2.37 18.45
CA GLY A 130 -15.30 2.42 17.03
C GLY A 130 -16.27 3.53 16.64
N LYS A 131 -16.71 4.40 17.58
CA LYS A 131 -17.52 5.58 17.25
C LYS A 131 -16.81 6.45 16.19
N ARG A 132 -17.51 6.73 15.11
CA ARG A 132 -17.01 7.55 14.00
C ARG A 132 -16.88 9.00 14.42
N MET A 133 -15.67 9.52 14.44
CA MET A 133 -15.33 10.89 14.85
C MET A 133 -14.33 11.52 13.85
N ALA A 134 -14.08 12.81 13.99
CA ALA A 134 -13.04 13.51 13.28
C ALA A 134 -11.66 12.87 13.55
N GLY A 135 -10.76 12.96 12.59
CA GLY A 135 -9.42 12.42 12.73
C GLY A 135 -8.67 12.36 11.40
N HIS A 136 -7.52 11.71 11.42
CA HIS A 136 -6.68 11.53 10.24
C HIS A 136 -7.41 10.74 9.16
N MET A 137 -7.31 11.20 7.92
CA MET A 137 -7.90 10.57 6.73
C MET A 137 -6.85 10.46 5.63
N GLY A 138 -6.87 9.35 4.90
CA GLY A 138 -5.87 9.06 3.88
C GLY A 138 -4.55 8.54 4.46
N SER A 139 -3.53 8.42 3.62
CA SER A 139 -2.23 7.78 3.94
C SER A 139 -2.39 6.38 4.57
N GLN A 140 -3.41 5.65 4.15
CA GLN A 140 -3.71 4.30 4.62
C GLN A 140 -3.47 3.31 3.48
N ARG A 141 -2.91 2.17 3.83
CA ARG A 141 -2.81 1.05 2.90
C ARG A 141 -4.21 0.48 2.64
N VAL A 142 -4.59 0.45 1.37
CA VAL A 142 -5.87 -0.09 0.90
C VAL A 142 -5.60 -1.04 -0.25
N THR A 143 -6.33 -2.15 -0.30
CA THR A 143 -6.33 -3.08 -1.41
C THR A 143 -7.67 -2.99 -2.13
N THR A 144 -7.63 -2.73 -3.44
CA THR A 144 -8.80 -2.80 -4.32
C THR A 144 -8.70 -4.10 -5.09
N GLN A 145 -9.73 -4.93 -5.02
CA GLN A 145 -9.75 -6.26 -5.62
C GLN A 145 -10.51 -6.28 -6.95
N ASN A 146 -10.23 -7.28 -7.77
CA ASN A 146 -10.95 -7.59 -9.02
C ASN A 146 -10.94 -6.45 -10.03
N LEU A 147 -9.82 -5.75 -10.19
CA LEU A 147 -9.65 -4.76 -11.26
C LEU A 147 -9.23 -5.44 -12.55
N THR A 148 -9.93 -5.14 -13.63
CA THR A 148 -9.58 -5.67 -14.95
C THR A 148 -8.38 -4.91 -15.52
N LEU A 149 -7.34 -5.63 -15.91
CA LEU A 149 -6.17 -5.08 -16.59
C LEU A 149 -6.54 -4.77 -18.04
N VAL A 150 -6.54 -3.50 -18.43
CA VAL A 150 -6.98 -3.04 -19.75
C VAL A 150 -5.84 -3.10 -20.77
N ARG A 151 -4.64 -2.68 -20.36
CA ARG A 151 -3.48 -2.57 -21.25
C ARG A 151 -2.18 -2.67 -20.47
N ILE A 152 -1.17 -3.25 -21.11
CA ILE A 152 0.21 -3.32 -20.61
C ILE A 152 1.09 -2.46 -21.52
N ASP A 153 1.72 -1.42 -20.95
CA ASP A 153 2.71 -0.59 -21.61
C ASP A 153 4.10 -0.98 -21.13
N GLU A 154 4.86 -1.70 -21.93
CA GLU A 154 6.21 -2.16 -21.59
C GLU A 154 7.26 -1.04 -21.70
N GLU A 155 7.00 -0.02 -22.54
CA GLU A 155 7.94 1.07 -22.80
C GLU A 155 7.94 2.19 -21.75
N LYS A 156 6.92 2.23 -20.88
CA LYS A 156 6.83 3.25 -19.85
C LYS A 156 7.46 2.77 -18.55
N GLU A 157 8.74 3.07 -18.39
CA GLU A 157 9.31 3.13 -17.06
C GLU A 157 8.63 4.30 -16.31
N PHE A 158 7.84 3.99 -15.27
CA PHE A 158 7.35 5.06 -14.39
C PHE A 158 8.56 5.77 -13.79
N PRO A 159 8.70 7.09 -13.97
CA PRO A 159 9.74 7.81 -13.26
C PRO A 159 9.48 7.59 -11.78
N ILE A 160 10.40 6.92 -11.12
CA ILE A 160 10.48 6.96 -9.67
C ILE A 160 10.74 8.45 -9.40
N ASN A 161 9.78 9.14 -8.76
CA ASN A 161 9.97 10.52 -8.33
C ASN A 161 11.19 10.55 -7.42
N ASP A 162 12.36 10.67 -7.99
CA ASP A 162 13.49 11.26 -7.34
C ASP A 162 13.07 12.72 -7.12
N ASN A 163 12.79 13.06 -5.86
CA ASN A 163 12.60 14.44 -5.42
C ASN A 163 13.94 15.21 -5.57
N GLU A 164 14.42 15.31 -6.79
CA GLU A 164 15.55 16.13 -7.18
C GLU A 164 15.10 16.96 -8.39
N GLU A 165 14.28 17.98 -8.16
CA GLU A 165 14.18 19.18 -8.99
C GLU A 165 13.04 20.07 -8.49
N VAL A 166 13.16 20.58 -7.29
CA VAL A 166 12.52 21.85 -6.94
C VAL A 166 13.56 22.68 -6.17
N ASN A 167 14.58 23.16 -6.88
CA ASN A 167 15.37 24.32 -6.52
C ASN A 167 16.09 24.79 -7.78
N SER A 168 15.39 25.55 -8.59
CA SER A 168 15.96 26.51 -9.52
C SER A 168 15.03 27.70 -9.58
#